data_f568353e35ce01d4b25732ba7a7a0ea6
#
_entry.id   f568353e35ce01d4b25732ba7a7a0ea6
#
_cell.length_a   1.000
_cell.length_b   1.000
_cell.length_c   1.000
_cell.angle_alpha   90.00
_cell.angle_beta   90.00
_cell.angle_gamma   90.00
#
_symmetry.space_group_name_H-M   'P 1'
#
loop_
_entity.id
_entity.type
_entity.pdbx_description
1 polymer ?
#
loop_
_entity_poly.entity_id
_entity_poly.type
_entity_poly.pdbx_seq_one_letter_code
_entity_poly.pdbx_strand_id
1 'polypeptide(L)'
;NQTGMLVQRGQPLMIVYSPEVLAAQDEYRIADNAARQLQASDPNNAASMRRLRDASQARLRNWDINTTQLSKIGQNKVSGNLTINSPVNAVVVDKPIVQGARFDTGEVILRLADLSNVWAIANVPASNVSGIAIGQSATFQSPTIPGKTFNGNVTFIQPILDSQTRTLAVRIELSNTNGILRPGLFGDVALTKDASVAVLTVPRSAVLDSGSRQTVLVQIGEGRFEPRSVTVGKRSGELIEILQGVSEGERVVASA
;
A
#
# COMPACT_ATOMS: atom_id res chain seq x y z
N ASN A 1 -0.61 -25.80 -4.76
CA ASN A 1 -0.40 -24.60 -3.94
C ASN A 1 -1.40 -24.60 -2.78
N GLN A 2 -1.00 -24.17 -1.61
CA GLN A 2 -1.81 -24.09 -0.40
C GLN A 2 -1.96 -22.62 0.03
N THR A 3 -3.01 -22.30 0.79
CA THR A 3 -3.17 -21.00 1.42
C THR A 3 -1.97 -20.68 2.32
N GLY A 4 -1.47 -19.45 2.27
CA GLY A 4 -0.27 -19.01 2.97
C GLY A 4 1.05 -19.23 2.21
N MET A 5 1.03 -19.89 1.05
CA MET A 5 2.22 -20.16 0.25
C MET A 5 2.66 -18.91 -0.51
N LEU A 6 3.96 -18.60 -0.47
CA LEU A 6 4.58 -17.60 -1.32
C LEU A 6 4.71 -18.11 -2.74
N VAL A 7 4.35 -17.29 -3.71
CA VAL A 7 4.48 -17.58 -5.15
C VAL A 7 5.22 -16.43 -5.83
N GLN A 8 6.02 -16.79 -6.83
CA GLN A 8 6.76 -15.83 -7.63
C GLN A 8 6.04 -15.55 -8.95
N ARG A 9 6.27 -14.41 -9.52
CA ARG A 9 5.79 -14.07 -10.85
C ARG A 9 6.25 -15.13 -11.88
N GLY A 10 5.29 -15.65 -12.67
CA GLY A 10 5.53 -16.73 -13.65
C GLY A 10 5.53 -18.13 -13.08
N GLN A 11 5.45 -18.30 -11.75
CA GLN A 11 5.35 -19.62 -11.13
C GLN A 11 4.01 -20.26 -11.44
N PRO A 12 3.98 -21.58 -11.86
CA PRO A 12 2.73 -22.27 -12.12
C PRO A 12 1.92 -22.46 -10.84
N LEU A 13 0.66 -22.03 -10.90
CA LEU A 13 -0.29 -22.10 -9.78
C LEU A 13 -1.17 -23.34 -9.87
N MET A 14 -1.72 -23.60 -11.04
CA MET A 14 -2.61 -24.72 -11.29
C MET A 14 -2.66 -25.06 -12.77
N ILE A 15 -3.17 -26.27 -13.06
CA ILE A 15 -3.48 -26.71 -14.40
C ILE A 15 -4.99 -26.85 -14.50
N VAL A 16 -5.57 -26.18 -15.51
CA VAL A 16 -7.00 -26.20 -15.81
C VAL A 16 -7.19 -26.93 -17.13
N TYR A 17 -8.12 -27.86 -17.18
CA TYR A 17 -8.57 -28.46 -18.41
C TYR A 17 -9.77 -27.68 -18.96
N SER A 18 -9.72 -27.31 -20.24
CA SER A 18 -10.81 -26.67 -20.95
C SER A 18 -11.02 -27.31 -22.32
N PRO A 19 -12.23 -27.84 -22.59
CA PRO A 19 -12.60 -28.32 -23.93
C PRO A 19 -12.50 -27.24 -25.00
N GLU A 20 -12.78 -26.00 -24.67
CA GLU A 20 -12.68 -24.87 -25.60
C GLU A 20 -11.22 -24.55 -25.96
N VAL A 21 -10.32 -24.62 -24.99
CA VAL A 21 -8.87 -24.52 -25.24
C VAL A 21 -8.40 -25.67 -26.12
N LEU A 22 -8.84 -26.89 -25.85
CA LEU A 22 -8.52 -28.05 -26.67
C LEU A 22 -8.94 -27.85 -28.14
N ALA A 23 -10.20 -27.42 -28.37
CA ALA A 23 -10.72 -27.17 -29.71
C ALA A 23 -9.93 -26.09 -30.45
N ALA A 24 -9.60 -24.99 -29.78
CA ALA A 24 -8.83 -23.90 -30.37
C ALA A 24 -7.36 -24.29 -30.65
N GLN A 25 -6.78 -25.18 -29.84
CA GLN A 25 -5.44 -25.73 -30.09
C GLN A 25 -5.45 -26.65 -31.31
N ASP A 26 -6.46 -27.48 -31.45
CA ASP A 26 -6.62 -28.35 -32.64
C ASP A 26 -6.83 -27.54 -33.91
N GLU A 27 -7.69 -26.54 -33.85
CA GLU A 27 -7.94 -25.63 -34.98
C GLU A 27 -6.64 -24.95 -35.43
N TYR A 28 -5.87 -24.41 -34.49
CA TYR A 28 -4.57 -23.80 -34.74
C TYR A 28 -3.61 -24.80 -35.41
N ARG A 29 -3.48 -26.02 -34.87
CA ARG A 29 -2.59 -27.05 -35.36
C ARG A 29 -2.94 -27.46 -36.80
N ILE A 30 -4.23 -27.69 -37.05
CA ILE A 30 -4.75 -28.08 -38.39
C ILE A 30 -4.43 -26.94 -39.39
N ALA A 31 -4.76 -25.71 -39.05
CA ALA A 31 -4.55 -24.55 -39.91
C ALA A 31 -3.06 -24.29 -40.18
N ASP A 32 -2.19 -24.41 -39.18
CA ASP A 32 -0.74 -24.25 -39.35
C ASP A 32 -0.12 -25.32 -40.24
N ASN A 33 -0.50 -26.57 -40.04
CA ASN A 33 -0.04 -27.71 -40.88
C ASN A 33 -0.52 -27.56 -42.34
N ALA A 34 -1.80 -27.23 -42.55
CA ALA A 34 -2.37 -27.02 -43.87
C ALA A 34 -1.70 -25.82 -44.58
N ALA A 35 -1.47 -24.69 -43.85
CA ALA A 35 -0.77 -23.55 -44.42
C ALA A 35 0.66 -23.85 -44.90
N ARG A 36 1.38 -24.71 -44.17
CA ARG A 36 2.74 -25.15 -44.55
C ARG A 36 2.72 -26.08 -45.74
N GLN A 37 1.80 -27.06 -45.77
CA GLN A 37 1.71 -28.02 -46.85
C GLN A 37 1.30 -27.41 -48.20
N LEU A 38 0.35 -26.48 -48.15
CA LEU A 38 -0.18 -25.81 -49.34
C LEU A 38 0.68 -24.66 -49.85
N GLN A 39 1.72 -24.26 -49.14
CA GLN A 39 2.51 -23.07 -49.46
C GLN A 39 3.14 -23.10 -50.85
N ALA A 40 3.56 -24.30 -51.32
CA ALA A 40 4.20 -24.46 -52.62
C ALA A 40 3.21 -24.85 -53.74
N SER A 41 2.12 -25.56 -53.40
CA SER A 41 1.17 -26.10 -54.37
C SER A 41 -0.03 -25.20 -54.62
N ASP A 42 -0.53 -24.49 -53.61
CA ASP A 42 -1.70 -23.59 -53.67
C ASP A 42 -1.54 -22.40 -52.75
N PRO A 43 -0.90 -21.31 -53.21
CA PRO A 43 -0.64 -20.10 -52.38
C PRO A 43 -1.91 -19.41 -51.90
N ASN A 44 -3.02 -19.47 -52.62
CA ASN A 44 -4.28 -18.83 -52.23
C ASN A 44 -4.94 -19.54 -51.06
N ASN A 45 -5.03 -20.86 -51.14
CA ASN A 45 -5.53 -21.68 -50.03
C ASN A 45 -4.57 -21.64 -48.81
N ALA A 46 -3.28 -21.59 -49.03
CA ALA A 46 -2.30 -21.38 -47.97
C ALA A 46 -2.52 -20.05 -47.25
N ALA A 47 -2.85 -18.97 -47.97
CA ALA A 47 -3.17 -17.68 -47.37
C ALA A 47 -4.45 -17.73 -46.52
N SER A 48 -5.46 -18.48 -46.95
CA SER A 48 -6.69 -18.67 -46.18
C SER A 48 -6.41 -19.46 -44.89
N MET A 49 -5.62 -20.51 -44.96
CA MET A 49 -5.21 -21.28 -43.77
C MET A 49 -4.36 -20.49 -42.79
N ARG A 50 -3.51 -19.57 -43.28
CA ARG A 50 -2.78 -18.63 -42.41
C ARG A 50 -3.72 -17.72 -41.65
N ARG A 51 -4.75 -17.15 -42.30
CA ARG A 51 -5.75 -16.30 -41.61
C ARG A 51 -6.48 -17.09 -40.52
N LEU A 52 -6.88 -18.33 -40.77
CA LEU A 52 -7.53 -19.18 -39.78
C LEU A 52 -6.58 -19.47 -38.63
N ARG A 53 -5.32 -19.85 -38.92
CA ARG A 53 -4.29 -20.02 -37.89
C ARG A 53 -4.13 -18.79 -37.03
N ASP A 54 -4.03 -17.61 -37.65
CA ASP A 54 -3.79 -16.33 -36.94
C ASP A 54 -5.00 -15.99 -36.06
N ALA A 55 -6.23 -16.27 -36.52
CA ALA A 55 -7.44 -16.08 -35.72
C ALA A 55 -7.47 -17.03 -34.49
N SER A 56 -7.16 -18.30 -34.70
CA SER A 56 -7.08 -19.29 -33.61
C SER A 56 -5.95 -18.94 -32.63
N GLN A 57 -4.80 -18.45 -33.15
CA GLN A 57 -3.70 -17.98 -32.34
C GLN A 57 -4.10 -16.76 -31.47
N ALA A 58 -4.83 -15.81 -32.04
CA ALA A 58 -5.34 -14.64 -31.29
C ALA A 58 -6.28 -15.09 -30.16
N ARG A 59 -7.18 -16.06 -30.42
CA ARG A 59 -8.05 -16.65 -29.41
C ARG A 59 -7.27 -17.31 -28.28
N LEU A 60 -6.24 -18.09 -28.61
CA LEU A 60 -5.37 -18.75 -27.61
C LEU A 60 -4.58 -17.74 -26.78
N ARG A 61 -4.12 -16.63 -27.38
CA ARG A 61 -3.45 -15.54 -26.66
C ARG A 61 -4.36 -14.84 -25.67
N ASN A 62 -5.65 -14.69 -25.98
CA ASN A 62 -6.63 -14.11 -25.05
C ASN A 62 -6.81 -14.96 -23.79
N TRP A 63 -6.42 -16.23 -23.82
CA TRP A 63 -6.37 -17.13 -22.66
C TRP A 63 -4.98 -17.24 -22.05
N ASP A 64 -4.10 -16.23 -22.27
CA ASP A 64 -2.73 -16.16 -21.76
C ASP A 64 -1.81 -17.32 -22.17
N ILE A 65 -2.15 -18.03 -23.28
CA ILE A 65 -1.28 -19.03 -23.85
C ILE A 65 -0.11 -18.34 -24.56
N ASN A 66 1.08 -18.47 -23.97
CA ASN A 66 2.28 -17.80 -24.47
C ASN A 66 2.86 -18.49 -25.73
N THR A 67 3.79 -17.80 -26.39
CA THR A 67 4.44 -18.28 -27.63
C THR A 67 5.18 -19.61 -27.45
N THR A 68 5.74 -19.87 -26.27
CA THR A 68 6.42 -21.14 -25.95
C THR A 68 5.42 -22.30 -25.86
N GLN A 69 4.23 -22.07 -25.35
CA GLN A 69 3.14 -23.06 -25.33
C GLN A 69 2.60 -23.27 -26.74
N LEU A 70 2.44 -22.22 -27.54
CA LEU A 70 2.02 -22.30 -28.93
C LEU A 70 3.00 -23.12 -29.79
N SER A 71 4.30 -22.97 -29.61
CA SER A 71 5.30 -23.76 -30.35
C SER A 71 5.20 -25.26 -30.06
N LYS A 72 4.83 -25.65 -28.84
CA LYS A 72 4.60 -27.07 -28.47
C LYS A 72 3.34 -27.63 -29.12
N ILE A 73 2.30 -26.82 -29.31
CA ILE A 73 1.07 -27.18 -30.01
C ILE A 73 1.39 -27.51 -31.49
N GLY A 74 2.23 -26.71 -32.15
CA GLY A 74 2.70 -26.96 -33.52
C GLY A 74 3.47 -28.24 -33.69
N GLN A 75 4.01 -28.81 -32.60
CA GLN A 75 4.71 -30.11 -32.56
C GLN A 75 3.80 -31.33 -32.23
N ASN A 76 2.51 -31.25 -32.49
CA ASN A 76 1.50 -32.30 -32.25
C ASN A 76 1.18 -32.64 -30.77
N LYS A 77 1.47 -31.75 -29.81
CA LYS A 77 1.07 -31.95 -28.41
C LYS A 77 -0.10 -31.06 -28.05
N VAL A 78 -1.31 -31.50 -28.35
CA VAL A 78 -2.55 -30.87 -27.93
C VAL A 78 -3.03 -31.54 -26.66
N SER A 79 -3.29 -30.80 -25.61
CA SER A 79 -3.66 -31.40 -24.32
C SER A 79 -4.91 -30.77 -23.66
N GLY A 80 -5.42 -29.69 -24.20
CA GLY A 80 -6.52 -28.94 -23.56
C GLY A 80 -6.19 -28.38 -22.17
N ASN A 81 -4.98 -28.65 -21.70
CA ASN A 81 -4.51 -28.16 -20.39
C ASN A 81 -3.94 -26.76 -20.52
N LEU A 82 -4.46 -25.87 -19.69
CA LEU A 82 -3.97 -24.51 -19.52
C LEU A 82 -3.27 -24.40 -18.18
N THR A 83 -1.98 -24.04 -18.21
CA THR A 83 -1.25 -23.72 -16.98
C THR A 83 -1.45 -22.27 -16.63
N ILE A 84 -2.08 -22.01 -15.51
CA ILE A 84 -2.25 -20.65 -14.97
C ILE A 84 -1.03 -20.35 -14.10
N ASN A 85 -0.33 -19.28 -14.45
CA ASN A 85 0.86 -18.81 -13.74
C ASN A 85 0.52 -17.57 -12.90
N SER A 86 1.31 -17.34 -11.86
CA SER A 86 1.18 -16.13 -11.06
C SER A 86 1.60 -14.89 -11.87
N PRO A 87 0.75 -13.85 -11.95
CA PRO A 87 1.09 -12.59 -12.62
C PRO A 87 2.05 -11.72 -11.79
N VAL A 88 2.15 -11.98 -10.48
CA VAL A 88 2.89 -11.16 -9.50
C VAL A 88 3.61 -12.04 -8.48
N ASN A 89 4.55 -11.44 -7.74
CA ASN A 89 5.05 -12.03 -6.50
C ASN A 89 3.99 -11.81 -5.41
N ALA A 90 3.50 -12.88 -4.80
CA ALA A 90 2.36 -12.77 -3.90
C ALA A 90 2.30 -13.93 -2.90
N VAL A 91 1.37 -13.80 -1.96
CA VAL A 91 0.95 -14.87 -1.07
C VAL A 91 -0.42 -15.38 -1.53
N VAL A 92 -0.62 -16.68 -1.53
CA VAL A 92 -1.94 -17.28 -1.73
C VAL A 92 -2.80 -17.01 -0.49
N VAL A 93 -3.76 -16.09 -0.61
CA VAL A 93 -4.63 -15.71 0.52
C VAL A 93 -5.77 -16.70 0.66
N ASP A 94 -6.34 -17.11 -0.47
CA ASP A 94 -7.51 -17.99 -0.48
C ASP A 94 -7.48 -18.89 -1.71
N LYS A 95 -7.94 -20.12 -1.54
CA LYS A 95 -8.09 -21.13 -2.59
C LYS A 95 -9.41 -21.87 -2.36
N PRO A 96 -10.54 -21.30 -2.79
CA PRO A 96 -11.86 -21.88 -2.55
C PRO A 96 -12.07 -23.18 -3.34
N ILE A 97 -11.35 -23.39 -4.44
CA ILE A 97 -11.50 -24.54 -5.31
C ILE A 97 -10.62 -25.71 -4.88
N VAL A 98 -11.16 -26.92 -4.95
CA VAL A 98 -10.43 -28.18 -4.73
C VAL A 98 -10.01 -28.82 -6.04
N GLN A 99 -9.00 -29.69 -5.98
CA GLN A 99 -8.53 -30.42 -7.17
C GLN A 99 -9.64 -31.31 -7.73
N GLY A 100 -9.85 -31.24 -9.05
CA GLY A 100 -10.88 -32.00 -9.76
C GLY A 100 -12.26 -31.31 -9.75
N ALA A 101 -12.44 -30.19 -9.07
CA ALA A 101 -13.68 -29.45 -9.13
C ALA A 101 -13.85 -28.78 -10.51
N ARG A 102 -15.12 -28.66 -10.92
CA ARG A 102 -15.53 -27.84 -12.05
C ARG A 102 -15.83 -26.42 -11.57
N PHE A 103 -15.52 -25.45 -12.41
CA PHE A 103 -15.83 -24.04 -12.14
C PHE A 103 -16.28 -23.36 -13.44
N ASP A 104 -17.05 -22.29 -13.30
CA ASP A 104 -17.59 -21.52 -14.41
C ASP A 104 -16.78 -20.23 -14.66
N THR A 105 -17.03 -19.64 -15.83
CA THR A 105 -16.37 -18.36 -16.19
C THR A 105 -16.75 -17.26 -15.21
N GLY A 106 -15.75 -16.56 -14.67
CA GLY A 106 -15.95 -15.49 -13.68
C GLY A 106 -15.88 -15.96 -12.24
N GLU A 107 -15.79 -17.26 -11.99
CA GLU A 107 -15.64 -17.80 -10.65
C GLU A 107 -14.22 -17.57 -10.09
N VAL A 108 -14.12 -17.20 -8.82
CA VAL A 108 -12.84 -16.97 -8.16
C VAL A 108 -12.24 -18.30 -7.75
N ILE A 109 -11.17 -18.70 -8.43
CA ILE A 109 -10.47 -19.97 -8.20
C ILE A 109 -9.26 -19.81 -7.25
N LEU A 110 -8.68 -18.61 -7.18
CA LEU A 110 -7.52 -18.32 -6.37
C LEU A 110 -7.46 -16.81 -6.06
N ARG A 111 -7.10 -16.47 -4.84
CA ARG A 111 -6.82 -15.09 -4.44
C ARG A 111 -5.36 -14.94 -4.07
N LEU A 112 -4.70 -14.01 -4.73
CA LEU A 112 -3.32 -13.65 -4.48
C LEU A 112 -3.28 -12.24 -3.90
N ALA A 113 -2.41 -12.01 -2.92
CA ALA A 113 -2.15 -10.67 -2.39
C ALA A 113 -0.64 -10.42 -2.35
N ASP A 114 -0.23 -9.29 -2.90
CA ASP A 114 1.10 -8.76 -2.69
C ASP A 114 1.13 -8.11 -1.30
N LEU A 115 1.92 -8.70 -0.42
CA LEU A 115 2.09 -8.23 0.96
C LEU A 115 3.41 -7.49 1.17
N SER A 116 4.12 -7.10 0.11
CA SER A 116 5.37 -6.34 0.20
C SER A 116 5.18 -4.96 0.83
N ASN A 117 4.01 -4.37 0.59
CA ASN A 117 3.53 -3.18 1.28
C ASN A 117 2.16 -3.48 1.89
N VAL A 118 1.93 -3.01 3.10
CA VAL A 118 0.65 -3.14 3.80
C VAL A 118 0.17 -1.78 4.27
N TRP A 119 -1.12 -1.64 4.44
CA TRP A 119 -1.72 -0.41 4.93
C TRP A 119 -2.19 -0.56 6.36
N ALA A 120 -1.74 0.35 7.24
CA ALA A 120 -2.36 0.57 8.52
C ALA A 120 -3.43 1.66 8.37
N ILE A 121 -4.64 1.37 8.83
CA ILE A 121 -5.74 2.34 8.87
C ILE A 121 -5.84 2.86 10.30
N ALA A 122 -5.44 4.11 10.51
CA ALA A 122 -5.55 4.77 11.80
C ALA A 122 -6.87 5.57 11.86
N ASN A 123 -7.69 5.29 12.86
CA ASN A 123 -8.91 6.05 13.12
C ASN A 123 -8.58 7.24 14.04
N VAL A 124 -8.50 8.44 13.47
CA VAL A 124 -8.11 9.65 14.17
C VAL A 124 -9.35 10.44 14.59
N PRO A 125 -9.52 10.80 15.87
CA PRO A 125 -10.61 11.66 16.33
C PRO A 125 -10.61 12.99 15.59
N ALA A 126 -11.79 13.54 15.28
CA ALA A 126 -11.96 14.78 14.54
C ALA A 126 -11.20 15.98 15.17
N SER A 127 -11.08 16.01 16.50
CA SER A 127 -10.32 17.02 17.23
C SER A 127 -8.83 17.05 16.92
N ASN A 128 -8.27 15.92 16.45
CA ASN A 128 -6.84 15.73 16.25
C ASN A 128 -6.43 15.71 14.77
N VAL A 129 -7.38 15.87 13.86
CA VAL A 129 -7.15 15.83 12.41
C VAL A 129 -6.38 17.04 11.91
N SER A 130 -6.57 18.21 12.56
CA SER A 130 -5.84 19.44 12.19
C SER A 130 -4.33 19.26 12.47
N GLY A 131 -3.54 19.14 11.42
CA GLY A 131 -2.09 18.92 11.52
C GLY A 131 -1.63 17.54 11.03
N ILE A 132 -2.54 16.76 10.45
CA ILE A 132 -2.15 15.56 9.70
C ILE A 132 -2.07 15.92 8.23
N ALA A 133 -0.95 15.56 7.60
CA ALA A 133 -0.70 15.83 6.18
C ALA A 133 -0.29 14.55 5.44
N ILE A 134 -0.61 14.50 4.15
CA ILE A 134 -0.10 13.46 3.26
C ILE A 134 1.43 13.60 3.18
N GLY A 135 2.15 12.48 3.25
CA GLY A 135 3.61 12.44 3.32
C GLY A 135 4.16 12.44 4.75
N GLN A 136 3.35 12.76 5.74
CA GLN A 136 3.77 12.78 7.15
C GLN A 136 4.26 11.40 7.59
N SER A 137 5.39 11.38 8.29
CA SER A 137 5.97 10.14 8.83
C SER A 137 5.12 9.59 9.97
N ALA A 138 5.00 8.29 9.98
CA ALA A 138 4.25 7.55 10.98
C ALA A 138 5.02 6.31 11.43
N THR A 139 4.79 5.88 12.65
CA THR A 139 5.30 4.61 13.17
C THR A 139 4.13 3.74 13.61
N PHE A 140 4.22 2.45 13.31
CA PHE A 140 3.24 1.44 13.73
C PHE A 140 3.90 0.44 14.67
N GLN A 141 3.22 0.14 15.76
CA GLN A 141 3.60 -0.88 16.73
C GLN A 141 2.41 -1.77 17.01
N SER A 142 2.64 -3.09 17.11
CA SER A 142 1.59 -4.06 17.43
C SER A 142 1.96 -4.85 18.66
N PRO A 143 1.05 -5.04 19.61
CA PRO A 143 1.26 -5.93 20.75
C PRO A 143 1.54 -7.39 20.32
N THR A 144 1.05 -7.79 19.16
CA THR A 144 1.27 -9.13 18.60
C THR A 144 2.72 -9.34 18.14
N ILE A 145 3.48 -8.26 17.92
CA ILE A 145 4.88 -8.29 17.48
C ILE A 145 5.71 -7.40 18.40
N PRO A 146 5.95 -7.82 19.66
CA PRO A 146 6.58 -6.97 20.66
C PRO A 146 8.00 -6.59 20.25
N GLY A 147 8.39 -5.36 20.58
CA GLY A 147 9.73 -4.82 20.36
C GLY A 147 10.05 -4.45 18.91
N LYS A 148 9.08 -4.50 17.99
CA LYS A 148 9.27 -4.05 16.60
C LYS A 148 8.44 -2.80 16.32
N THR A 149 9.10 -1.81 15.70
CA THR A 149 8.48 -0.60 15.18
C THR A 149 8.59 -0.60 13.66
N PHE A 150 7.48 -0.33 12.99
CA PHE A 150 7.42 -0.25 11.53
C PHE A 150 7.23 1.20 11.14
N ASN A 151 8.09 1.69 10.27
CA ASN A 151 8.03 3.06 9.77
C ASN A 151 7.20 3.10 8.48
N GLY A 152 6.44 4.17 8.31
CA GLY A 152 5.64 4.41 7.13
C GLY A 152 5.30 5.88 6.98
N ASN A 153 4.51 6.17 5.95
CA ASN A 153 4.06 7.52 5.65
C ASN A 153 2.55 7.54 5.42
N VAL A 154 1.93 8.65 5.77
CA VAL A 154 0.53 8.92 5.45
C VAL A 154 0.39 9.05 3.94
N THR A 155 -0.40 8.18 3.32
CA THR A 155 -0.63 8.19 1.87
C THR A 155 -2.01 8.69 1.49
N PHE A 156 -2.98 8.60 2.41
CA PHE A 156 -4.34 9.02 2.14
C PHE A 156 -5.06 9.40 3.45
N ILE A 157 -5.85 10.46 3.39
CA ILE A 157 -6.71 10.91 4.47
C ILE A 157 -8.13 10.89 3.92
N GLN A 158 -9.03 10.15 4.56
CA GLN A 158 -10.40 10.05 4.12
C GLN A 158 -11.10 11.42 4.22
N PRO A 159 -11.77 11.91 3.16
CA PRO A 159 -12.40 13.23 3.21
C PRO A 159 -13.72 13.26 4.02
N ILE A 160 -14.28 12.09 4.31
CA ILE A 160 -15.57 11.94 5.00
C ILE A 160 -15.33 11.37 6.40
N LEU A 161 -15.84 12.08 7.39
CA LEU A 161 -15.83 11.66 8.78
C LEU A 161 -16.85 10.54 8.99
N ASP A 162 -16.44 9.49 9.70
CA ASP A 162 -17.39 8.50 10.20
C ASP A 162 -18.25 9.13 11.29
N SER A 163 -19.55 9.23 11.04
CA SER A 163 -20.51 9.90 11.93
C SER A 163 -20.77 9.12 13.22
N GLN A 164 -20.58 7.79 13.21
CA GLN A 164 -20.82 6.96 14.39
C GLN A 164 -19.66 7.04 15.37
N THR A 165 -18.42 6.93 14.86
CA THR A 165 -17.21 6.95 15.67
C THR A 165 -16.61 8.34 15.83
N ARG A 166 -17.05 9.32 15.02
CA ARG A 166 -16.48 10.68 14.93
C ARG A 166 -14.99 10.68 14.65
N THR A 167 -14.53 9.71 13.87
CA THR A 167 -13.13 9.55 13.49
C THR A 167 -12.94 9.72 11.99
N LEU A 168 -11.74 10.07 11.60
CA LEU A 168 -11.28 10.13 10.23
C LEU A 168 -10.30 8.99 9.99
N ALA A 169 -10.50 8.20 8.94
CA ALA A 169 -9.58 7.14 8.58
C ALA A 169 -8.37 7.72 7.84
N VAL A 170 -7.19 7.50 8.39
CA VAL A 170 -5.89 7.88 7.81
C VAL A 170 -5.16 6.62 7.41
N ARG A 171 -4.79 6.51 6.13
CA ARG A 171 -4.05 5.37 5.60
C ARG A 171 -2.56 5.65 5.64
N ILE A 172 -1.84 4.76 6.30
CA ILE A 172 -0.38 4.76 6.40
C ILE A 172 0.14 3.56 5.62
N GLU A 173 1.05 3.79 4.70
CA GLU A 173 1.73 2.73 3.97
C GLU A 173 2.98 2.30 4.72
N LEU A 174 3.08 0.99 5.00
CA LEU A 174 4.17 0.36 5.72
C LEU A 174 4.88 -0.62 4.79
N SER A 175 6.19 -0.54 4.72
CA SER A 175 7.01 -1.53 4.01
C SER A 175 7.06 -2.84 4.80
N ASN A 176 6.80 -3.95 4.12
CA ASN A 176 6.73 -5.29 4.73
C ASN A 176 7.65 -6.29 4.02
N THR A 177 8.88 -5.87 3.71
CA THR A 177 9.87 -6.69 2.99
C THR A 177 10.15 -8.04 3.63
N ASN A 178 10.00 -8.13 4.94
CA ASN A 178 10.23 -9.35 5.72
C ASN A 178 8.95 -10.21 5.89
N GLY A 179 7.79 -9.80 5.35
CA GLY A 179 6.54 -10.54 5.44
C GLY A 179 5.99 -10.71 6.87
N ILE A 180 6.43 -9.87 7.82
CA ILE A 180 6.07 -9.98 9.24
C ILE A 180 4.68 -9.40 9.48
N LEU A 181 4.35 -8.29 8.80
CA LEU A 181 3.04 -7.68 8.90
C LEU A 181 2.02 -8.51 8.11
N ARG A 182 0.94 -8.86 8.77
CA ARG A 182 -0.16 -9.64 8.17
C ARG A 182 -1.45 -8.82 8.20
N PRO A 183 -2.31 -8.91 7.19
CA PRO A 183 -3.64 -8.33 7.25
C PRO A 183 -4.41 -8.80 8.48
N GLY A 184 -5.16 -7.89 9.09
CA GLY A 184 -5.90 -8.18 10.33
C GLY A 184 -5.11 -7.94 11.63
N LEU A 185 -3.84 -7.55 11.55
CA LEU A 185 -3.12 -7.08 12.73
C LEU A 185 -3.68 -5.73 13.19
N PHE A 186 -3.72 -5.52 14.50
CA PHE A 186 -4.05 -4.25 15.13
C PHE A 186 -2.85 -3.72 15.94
N GLY A 187 -2.86 -2.42 16.21
CA GLY A 187 -1.79 -1.79 16.96
C GLY A 187 -1.95 -0.28 17.04
N ASP A 188 -0.93 0.36 17.57
CA ASP A 188 -0.88 1.80 17.78
C ASP A 188 -0.09 2.47 16.65
N VAL A 189 -0.61 3.61 16.19
CA VAL A 189 0.06 4.47 15.22
C VAL A 189 0.45 5.76 15.92
N ALA A 190 1.73 6.11 15.89
CA ALA A 190 2.21 7.42 16.26
C ALA A 190 2.56 8.22 14.99
N LEU A 191 1.88 9.36 14.82
CA LEU A 191 2.18 10.29 13.74
C LEU A 191 3.23 11.26 14.24
N THR A 192 4.35 11.38 13.53
CA THR A 192 5.38 12.35 13.84
C THR A 192 4.83 13.73 13.45
N LYS A 193 4.66 14.61 14.40
CA LYS A 193 4.44 16.03 14.03
C LYS A 193 5.72 16.51 13.38
N ASP A 194 5.61 17.10 12.20
CA ASP A 194 6.73 17.86 11.65
C ASP A 194 7.23 18.79 12.74
N ALA A 195 8.56 18.82 12.92
CA ALA A 195 9.19 19.61 13.95
C ALA A 195 8.59 21.02 13.86
N SER A 196 7.76 21.34 14.82
CA SER A 196 7.15 22.66 14.91
C SER A 196 8.28 23.68 14.78
N VAL A 197 8.05 24.73 14.02
CA VAL A 197 8.86 25.93 14.03
C VAL A 197 9.37 26.13 15.46
N ALA A 198 10.70 26.26 15.61
CA ALA A 198 11.28 26.48 16.92
C ALA A 198 10.54 27.66 17.57
N VAL A 199 9.81 27.37 18.65
CA VAL A 199 9.03 28.36 19.34
C VAL A 199 9.79 28.79 20.60
N LEU A 200 9.80 30.08 20.85
CA LEU A 200 10.40 30.61 22.06
C LEU A 200 9.57 30.18 23.27
N THR A 201 10.19 29.51 24.21
CA THR A 201 9.51 29.04 25.42
C THR A 201 10.19 29.57 26.68
N VAL A 202 9.40 29.82 27.71
CA VAL A 202 9.89 30.14 29.06
C VAL A 202 9.26 29.16 30.06
N PRO A 203 9.91 28.96 31.24
CA PRO A 203 9.27 28.22 32.33
C PRO A 203 7.95 28.91 32.76
N ARG A 204 6.94 28.10 33.07
CA ARG A 204 5.64 28.60 33.52
C ARG A 204 5.78 29.56 34.74
N SER A 205 6.71 29.28 35.63
CA SER A 205 7.01 30.10 36.81
C SER A 205 7.60 31.47 36.46
N ALA A 206 8.08 31.68 35.23
CA ALA A 206 8.58 32.99 34.79
C ALA A 206 7.47 33.95 34.34
N VAL A 207 6.24 33.43 34.10
CA VAL A 207 5.12 34.26 33.64
C VAL A 207 4.26 34.68 34.83
N LEU A 208 4.25 35.96 35.12
CA LEU A 208 3.36 36.59 36.12
C LEU A 208 2.04 36.91 35.42
N ASP A 209 0.99 36.20 35.75
CA ASP A 209 -0.35 36.41 35.21
C ASP A 209 -1.24 37.13 36.24
N SER A 210 -1.65 38.34 35.93
CA SER A 210 -2.57 39.14 36.77
C SER A 210 -4.03 39.05 36.31
N GLY A 211 -4.32 38.13 35.37
CA GLY A 211 -5.65 37.97 34.78
C GLY A 211 -5.93 38.91 33.60
N SER A 212 -5.47 40.18 33.68
CA SER A 212 -5.60 41.16 32.60
C SER A 212 -4.32 41.37 31.79
N ARG A 213 -3.17 41.02 32.34
CA ARG A 213 -1.85 41.23 31.72
C ARG A 213 -0.91 40.09 32.12
N GLN A 214 -0.17 39.60 31.15
CA GLN A 214 0.91 38.63 31.35
C GLN A 214 2.25 39.32 31.20
N THR A 215 3.12 39.16 32.21
CA THR A 215 4.39 39.89 32.33
C THR A 215 5.50 38.89 32.63
N VAL A 216 6.67 39.12 32.06
CA VAL A 216 7.91 38.39 32.33
C VAL A 216 8.96 39.43 32.81
N LEU A 217 9.75 39.07 33.81
CA LEU A 217 10.89 39.88 34.24
C LEU A 217 12.12 39.51 33.43
N VAL A 218 12.56 40.39 32.55
CA VAL A 218 13.75 40.22 31.72
C VAL A 218 14.95 40.89 32.39
N GLN A 219 16.06 40.19 32.50
CA GLN A 219 17.32 40.73 33.01
C GLN A 219 17.98 41.59 31.94
N ILE A 220 18.11 42.90 32.22
CA ILE A 220 18.74 43.90 31.36
C ILE A 220 20.19 44.23 31.77
N GLY A 221 20.62 43.76 32.94
CA GLY A 221 21.97 43.95 33.47
C GLY A 221 22.13 43.25 34.81
N GLU A 222 23.33 43.34 35.42
CA GLU A 222 23.58 42.74 36.74
C GLU A 222 22.63 43.35 37.78
N GLY A 223 21.76 42.51 38.38
CA GLY A 223 20.78 42.93 39.39
C GLY A 223 19.63 43.84 38.88
N ARG A 224 19.53 44.06 37.55
CA ARG A 224 18.49 44.91 36.97
C ARG A 224 17.51 44.07 36.15
N PHE A 225 16.23 44.21 36.46
CA PHE A 225 15.13 43.49 35.81
C PHE A 225 14.09 44.49 35.31
N GLU A 226 13.59 44.23 34.11
CA GLU A 226 12.54 45.02 33.48
C GLU A 226 11.27 44.18 33.36
N PRO A 227 10.11 44.64 33.86
CA PRO A 227 8.85 43.99 33.62
C PRO A 227 8.41 44.26 32.19
N ARG A 228 8.26 43.18 31.38
CA ARG A 228 7.87 43.25 29.97
C ARG A 228 6.57 42.50 29.76
N SER A 229 5.59 43.16 29.15
CA SER A 229 4.34 42.51 28.77
C SER A 229 4.59 41.50 27.67
N VAL A 230 4.00 40.31 27.80
CA VAL A 230 4.16 39.22 26.85
C VAL A 230 2.80 38.71 26.38
N THR A 231 2.79 38.18 25.14
CA THR A 231 1.66 37.42 24.64
C THR A 231 2.07 35.94 24.66
N VAL A 232 1.35 35.14 25.43
CA VAL A 232 1.63 33.70 25.53
C VAL A 232 0.84 32.92 24.52
N GLY A 233 1.43 31.78 24.06
CA GLY A 233 0.83 30.84 23.18
C GLY A 233 0.42 29.54 23.90
N LYS A 234 0.79 28.39 23.29
CA LYS A 234 0.47 27.07 23.82
C LYS A 234 1.26 26.76 25.09
N ARG A 235 0.63 25.96 25.97
CA ARG A 235 1.27 25.42 27.18
C ARG A 235 1.63 23.95 26.92
N SER A 236 2.88 23.59 27.26
CA SER A 236 3.38 22.23 27.12
C SER A 236 4.16 21.86 28.40
N GLY A 237 3.51 21.12 29.30
CA GLY A 237 4.09 20.77 30.61
C GLY A 237 4.47 21.98 31.42
N GLU A 238 5.75 22.07 31.83
CA GLU A 238 6.33 23.18 32.60
C GLU A 238 6.71 24.41 31.75
N LEU A 239 6.53 24.35 30.43
CA LEU A 239 6.89 25.40 29.49
C LEU A 239 5.66 26.13 28.92
N ILE A 240 5.79 27.41 28.68
CA ILE A 240 4.83 28.26 27.98
C ILE A 240 5.51 28.88 26.77
N GLU A 241 4.85 28.81 25.62
CA GLU A 241 5.24 29.49 24.40
C GLU A 241 5.06 31.01 24.55
N ILE A 242 6.05 31.78 24.10
CA ILE A 242 5.96 33.25 24.02
C ILE A 242 5.85 33.63 22.54
N LEU A 243 4.71 34.22 22.18
CA LEU A 243 4.46 34.72 20.84
C LEU A 243 5.07 36.10 20.58
N GLN A 244 5.08 36.94 21.61
CA GLN A 244 5.63 38.31 21.56
C GLN A 244 6.12 38.77 22.93
N GLY A 245 7.13 39.64 22.94
CA GLY A 245 7.60 40.37 24.14
C GLY A 245 8.95 39.91 24.68
N VAL A 246 9.49 38.75 24.25
CA VAL A 246 10.84 38.28 24.63
C VAL A 246 11.57 37.81 23.36
N SER A 247 12.86 38.02 23.30
CA SER A 247 13.73 37.57 22.20
C SER A 247 14.58 36.38 22.61
N GLU A 248 15.01 35.58 21.63
CA GLU A 248 15.91 34.45 21.87
C GLU A 248 17.23 34.95 22.52
N GLY A 249 17.69 34.22 23.54
CA GLY A 249 18.91 34.56 24.28
C GLY A 249 18.72 35.53 25.46
N GLU A 250 17.55 36.17 25.64
CA GLU A 250 17.25 36.99 26.82
C GLU A 250 17.08 36.08 28.06
N ARG A 251 17.62 36.56 29.18
CA ARG A 251 17.48 35.89 30.48
C ARG A 251 16.21 36.36 31.18
N VAL A 252 15.39 35.39 31.56
CA VAL A 252 14.14 35.64 32.30
C VAL A 252 14.24 35.08 33.71
N VAL A 253 13.61 35.76 34.66
CA VAL A 253 13.54 35.29 36.06
C VAL A 253 12.49 34.19 36.12
N ALA A 254 12.89 33.00 36.54
CA ALA A 254 11.98 31.92 36.88
C ALA A 254 12.02 31.70 38.39
N SER A 255 10.88 31.51 39.01
CA SER A 255 10.83 31.04 40.39
C SER A 255 11.31 29.63 40.44
N ALA A 256 12.19 29.29 41.39
CA ALA A 256 12.61 27.94 41.69
C ALA A 256 11.50 27.19 42.46
#